data_44c1df2ced0f8c4e885e84ba3c2f01a1
#
_entry.id   44c1df2ced0f8c4e885e84ba3c2f01a1
#
_cell.length_a   1.000
_cell.length_b   1.000
_cell.length_c   1.000
_cell.angle_alpha   90.00
_cell.angle_beta   90.00
_cell.angle_gamma   90.00
#
_symmetry.space_group_name_H-M   'P 1'
#
loop_
_entity.id
_entity.type
_entity.pdbx_description
1 polymer ?
#
loop_
_entity_poly.entity_id
_entity_poly.type
_entity_poly.pdbx_seq_one_letter_code
_entity_poly.pdbx_strand_id
1 'polypeptide(L)'
;YSYVKTNTGQIFKFGSRPGILVRTPAGELRAFSATCTHLNCTVQYRSDLSHIWCACHNGHYDLNGKNIEGPPPRPLDGFVVNVRANQIVVSKSA
;
A
#
# COMPACT_ATOMS: atom_id res chain seq x y z
N TYR A 1 -11.34 1.61 8.75
CA TYR A 1 -11.50 2.64 7.71
C TYR A 1 -12.76 2.37 6.93
N SER A 2 -13.61 3.40 6.78
CA SER A 2 -14.92 3.23 6.16
C SER A 2 -14.94 3.57 4.66
N TYR A 3 -13.97 4.35 4.18
CA TYR A 3 -13.98 4.74 2.78
C TYR A 3 -12.61 5.17 2.28
N VAL A 4 -12.29 4.72 1.08
CA VAL A 4 -11.09 5.14 0.34
C VAL A 4 -11.51 5.37 -1.11
N LYS A 5 -11.22 6.56 -1.64
CA LYS A 5 -11.58 6.89 -3.03
C LYS A 5 -10.83 6.02 -4.02
N THR A 6 -11.44 5.77 -5.17
CA THR A 6 -10.82 5.08 -6.30
C THR A 6 -9.53 5.80 -6.71
N ASN A 7 -8.49 5.02 -7.00
CA ASN A 7 -7.18 5.52 -7.42
C ASN A 7 -6.54 6.44 -6.37
N THR A 8 -6.68 6.08 -5.09
CA THR A 8 -6.03 6.79 -3.97
C THR A 8 -5.45 5.79 -3.00
N GLY A 9 -4.55 6.28 -2.15
CA GLY A 9 -3.99 5.51 -1.06
C GLY A 9 -4.09 6.28 0.25
N GLN A 10 -4.22 5.55 1.34
CA GLN A 10 -4.30 6.13 2.67
C GLN A 10 -3.35 5.40 3.60
N ILE A 11 -2.53 6.16 4.33
CA ILE A 11 -1.64 5.59 5.33
C ILE A 11 -2.44 5.32 6.59
N PHE A 12 -2.23 4.17 7.20
CA PHE A 12 -2.83 3.81 8.47
C PHE A 12 -1.79 3.19 9.38
N LYS A 13 -2.12 3.07 10.65
CA LYS A 13 -1.22 2.46 11.63
C LYS A 13 -1.67 1.02 11.87
N PHE A 14 -0.76 0.07 11.65
CA PHE A 14 -1.00 -1.35 11.91
C PHE A 14 -0.05 -1.78 13.03
N GLY A 15 -0.58 -1.84 14.25
CA GLY A 15 0.26 -2.00 15.42
C GLY A 15 1.17 -0.77 15.57
N SER A 16 2.49 -0.97 15.59
CA SER A 16 3.47 0.11 15.69
C SER A 16 4.06 0.51 14.33
N ARG A 17 3.57 -0.08 13.23
CA ARG A 17 4.15 0.12 11.89
C ARG A 17 3.16 0.79 10.96
N PRO A 18 3.64 1.56 9.96
CA PRO A 18 2.74 2.14 8.98
C PRO A 18 2.29 1.09 7.97
N GLY A 19 1.02 1.20 7.56
CA GLY A 19 0.48 0.46 6.43
C GLY A 19 -0.08 1.41 5.40
N ILE A 20 -0.30 0.92 4.18
CA ILE A 20 -0.95 1.70 3.13
C ILE A 20 -2.15 0.92 2.61
N LEU A 21 -3.29 1.59 2.57
CA LEU A 21 -4.54 1.05 2.03
C LEU A 21 -4.81 1.75 0.71
N VAL A 22 -4.89 0.96 -0.35
CA VAL A 22 -5.05 1.48 -1.71
C VAL A 22 -6.36 0.97 -2.30
N ARG A 23 -7.15 1.87 -2.88
CA ARG A 23 -8.23 1.47 -3.78
C ARG A 23 -7.74 1.68 -5.19
N THR A 24 -7.65 0.60 -5.95
CA THR A 24 -7.15 0.64 -7.32
C THR A 24 -8.08 1.42 -8.23
N PRO A 25 -7.63 1.84 -9.43
CA PRO A 25 -8.53 2.46 -10.41
C PRO A 25 -9.74 1.59 -10.78
N ALA A 26 -9.61 0.26 -10.65
CA ALA A 26 -10.71 -0.67 -10.88
C ALA A 26 -11.65 -0.81 -9.67
N GLY A 27 -11.35 -0.14 -8.56
CA GLY A 27 -12.18 -0.16 -7.35
C GLY A 27 -11.84 -1.24 -6.35
N GLU A 28 -10.80 -2.02 -6.56
CA GLU A 28 -10.38 -3.07 -5.64
C GLU A 28 -9.58 -2.49 -4.48
N LEU A 29 -9.76 -3.05 -3.29
CA LEU A 29 -9.00 -2.66 -2.10
C LEU A 29 -7.80 -3.57 -1.91
N ARG A 30 -6.66 -2.97 -1.61
CA ARG A 30 -5.41 -3.67 -1.31
C ARG A 30 -4.69 -2.98 -0.17
N ALA A 31 -4.01 -3.74 0.66
CA ALA A 31 -3.25 -3.19 1.78
C ALA A 31 -1.87 -3.83 1.85
N PHE A 32 -0.89 -3.00 2.17
CA PHE A 32 0.52 -3.42 2.26
C PHE A 32 1.19 -2.74 3.43
N SER A 33 2.32 -3.31 3.87
CA SER A 33 3.23 -2.57 4.73
C SER A 33 3.71 -1.32 3.98
N ALA A 34 3.69 -0.18 4.64
CA ALA A 34 4.12 1.06 4.01
C ALA A 34 5.62 1.33 4.20
N THR A 35 6.37 0.34 4.65
CA THR A 35 7.81 0.45 4.81
C THR A 35 8.50 -0.01 3.53
N CYS A 36 9.30 0.87 2.94
CA CYS A 36 10.08 0.56 1.75
C CYS A 36 11.04 -0.61 2.03
N THR A 37 11.10 -1.57 1.10
CA THR A 37 11.92 -2.77 1.29
C THR A 37 13.41 -2.52 1.09
N HIS A 38 13.80 -1.37 0.55
CA HIS A 38 15.21 -0.98 0.41
C HIS A 38 15.73 -0.34 1.69
N LEU A 39 15.09 0.74 2.14
CA LEU A 39 15.37 1.41 3.41
C LEU A 39 14.03 1.69 4.10
N ASN A 40 14.06 2.02 5.40
CA ASN A 40 12.86 2.15 6.20
C ASN A 40 12.08 3.45 5.94
N CYS A 41 11.99 3.89 4.71
CA CYS A 41 11.18 5.04 4.32
C CYS A 41 9.73 4.62 4.15
N THR A 42 8.81 5.50 4.50
CA THR A 42 7.38 5.25 4.30
C THR A 42 7.02 5.49 2.85
N VAL A 43 6.36 4.52 2.23
CA VAL A 43 5.89 4.65 0.84
C VAL A 43 4.61 5.48 0.78
N GLN A 44 4.31 5.97 -0.42
CA GLN A 44 3.12 6.77 -0.72
C GLN A 44 2.47 6.23 -1.98
N TYR A 45 1.20 6.60 -2.20
CA TYR A 45 0.53 6.27 -3.43
C TYR A 45 0.60 7.45 -4.41
N ARG A 46 1.00 7.17 -5.65
CA ARG A 46 1.02 8.16 -6.74
C ARG A 46 -0.15 7.90 -7.68
N SER A 47 -1.21 8.68 -7.54
CA SER A 47 -2.41 8.51 -8.38
C SER A 47 -2.15 8.84 -9.85
N ASP A 48 -1.22 9.73 -10.14
CA ASP A 48 -0.83 10.07 -11.50
C ASP A 48 -0.16 8.90 -12.24
N LEU A 49 0.48 8.00 -11.50
CA LEU A 49 1.14 6.80 -12.04
C LEU A 49 0.38 5.52 -11.74
N SER A 50 -0.60 5.57 -10.86
CA SER A 50 -1.27 4.41 -10.28
C SER A 50 -0.29 3.41 -9.69
N HIS A 51 0.74 3.94 -9.03
CA HIS A 51 1.81 3.16 -8.40
C HIS A 51 1.98 3.54 -6.94
N ILE A 52 2.46 2.58 -6.14
CA ILE A 52 3.00 2.86 -4.82
C ILE A 52 4.45 3.32 -5.02
N TRP A 53 4.86 4.38 -4.33
CA TRP A 53 6.12 5.06 -4.60
C TRP A 53 6.88 5.37 -3.33
N CYS A 54 8.18 5.14 -3.35
CA CYS A 54 9.09 5.52 -2.27
C CYS A 54 9.91 6.73 -2.70
N ALA A 55 9.69 7.88 -2.06
CA ALA A 55 10.35 9.13 -2.42
C ALA A 55 11.84 9.14 -2.11
N CYS A 56 12.29 8.33 -1.15
CA CYS A 56 13.68 8.34 -0.69
C CYS A 56 14.67 7.99 -1.80
N HIS A 57 14.31 7.01 -2.63
CA HIS A 57 15.21 6.51 -3.67
C HIS A 57 14.49 6.31 -5.01
N ASN A 58 13.32 6.94 -5.16
CA ASN A 58 12.51 6.83 -6.36
C ASN A 58 12.19 5.37 -6.71
N GLY A 59 11.90 4.56 -5.70
CA GLY A 59 11.47 3.18 -5.90
C GLY A 59 9.98 3.11 -6.19
N HIS A 60 9.58 2.19 -7.05
CA HIS A 60 8.19 2.01 -7.44
C HIS A 60 7.73 0.58 -7.19
N TYR A 61 6.48 0.44 -6.77
CA TYR A 61 5.80 -0.84 -6.61
C TYR A 61 4.50 -0.76 -7.39
N ASP A 62 4.09 -1.88 -7.98
CA ASP A 62 2.82 -1.93 -8.68
C ASP A 62 1.64 -2.06 -7.71
N LEU A 63 0.43 -2.22 -8.25
CA LEU A 63 -0.78 -2.34 -7.46
C LEU A 63 -0.89 -3.66 -6.69
N ASN A 64 0.01 -4.60 -6.95
CA ASN A 64 0.13 -5.85 -6.21
C ASN A 64 1.27 -5.79 -5.17
N GLY A 65 1.90 -4.64 -5.02
CA GLY A 65 3.00 -4.46 -4.09
C GLY A 65 4.34 -4.95 -4.62
N LYS A 66 4.41 -5.40 -5.87
CA LYS A 66 5.65 -5.91 -6.46
C LYS A 66 6.57 -4.77 -6.84
N ASN A 67 7.85 -4.90 -6.50
CA ASN A 67 8.87 -3.91 -6.85
C ASN A 67 9.12 -3.94 -8.37
N ILE A 68 8.88 -2.81 -9.04
CA ILE A 68 8.95 -2.72 -10.50
C ILE A 68 10.04 -1.78 -10.98
N GLU A 69 10.51 -0.87 -10.13
CA GLU A 69 11.52 0.10 -10.53
C GLU A 69 12.27 0.62 -9.31
N GLY A 70 13.55 0.91 -9.48
CA GLY A 70 14.38 1.47 -8.44
C GLY A 70 15.06 0.42 -7.57
N PRO A 71 15.72 0.85 -6.48
CA PRO A 71 16.52 -0.03 -5.64
C PRO A 71 15.78 -1.04 -4.76
N PRO A 72 14.45 -0.95 -4.49
CA PRO A 72 13.83 -1.92 -3.60
C PRO A 72 14.07 -3.37 -4.06
N PRO A 73 14.61 -4.23 -3.18
CA PRO A 73 15.05 -5.58 -3.60
C PRO A 73 13.94 -6.63 -3.58
N ARG A 74 12.78 -6.33 -3.02
CA ARG A 74 11.69 -7.29 -2.90
C ARG A 74 10.34 -6.57 -2.80
N PRO A 75 9.22 -7.31 -3.01
CA PRO A 75 7.88 -6.73 -2.89
C PRO A 75 7.57 -6.25 -1.47
N LEU A 76 6.57 -5.36 -1.38
CA LEU A 76 6.00 -4.97 -0.09
C LEU A 76 5.25 -6.17 0.51
N ASP A 77 5.29 -6.28 1.85
CA ASP A 77 4.48 -7.28 2.54
C ASP A 77 3.00 -6.91 2.42
N GLY A 78 2.18 -7.87 2.01
CA GLY A 78 0.75 -7.66 1.84
C GLY A 78 -0.04 -7.99 3.10
N PHE A 79 -1.21 -7.35 3.24
CA PHE A 79 -2.18 -7.64 4.27
C PHE A 79 -3.48 -8.13 3.65
N VAL A 80 -4.30 -8.81 4.46
CA VAL A 80 -5.64 -9.23 4.06
C VAL A 80 -6.60 -8.07 4.31
N VAL A 81 -7.47 -7.78 3.33
CA VAL A 81 -8.47 -6.74 3.44
C VAL A 81 -9.85 -7.36 3.34
N ASN A 82 -10.71 -7.05 4.32
CA ASN A 82 -12.11 -7.45 4.33
C ASN A 82 -12.99 -6.24 4.56
N VAL A 83 -14.20 -6.27 3.98
CA VAL A 83 -15.20 -5.22 4.23
C VAL A 83 -16.32 -5.83 5.04
N ARG A 84 -16.60 -5.26 6.21
CA ARG A 84 -17.66 -5.74 7.12
C ARG A 84 -18.44 -4.56 7.64
N ALA A 85 -19.77 -4.62 7.50
CA ALA A 85 -20.67 -3.59 8.02
C ALA A 85 -20.21 -2.16 7.62
N ASN A 86 -19.83 -1.98 6.36
CA ASN A 86 -19.33 -0.71 5.80
C ASN A 86 -17.99 -0.26 6.38
N GLN A 87 -17.27 -1.16 7.03
CA GLN A 87 -15.92 -0.89 7.53
C GLN A 87 -14.89 -1.72 6.78
N ILE A 88 -13.73 -1.12 6.55
CA ILE A 88 -12.60 -1.82 5.95
C ILE A 88 -11.72 -2.34 7.08
N VAL A 89 -11.54 -3.65 7.12
CA VAL A 89 -10.75 -4.34 8.15
C VAL A 89 -9.49 -4.90 7.51
N VAL A 90 -8.34 -4.54 8.06
CA VAL A 90 -7.03 -5.00 7.58
C VAL A 90 -6.44 -5.93 8.63
N SER A 91 -5.95 -7.09 8.18
CA SER A 91 -5.34 -8.08 9.07
C SER A 91 -4.10 -8.68 8.40
N LYS A 92 -3.25 -9.30 9.21
CA LYS A 92 -2.07 -9.99 8.68
C LYS A 92 -2.50 -11.13 7.76
N SER A 93 -1.74 -11.30 6.66
CA SER A 93 -1.85 -12.52 5.87
C SER A 93 -1.34 -13.70 6.70
N ALA A 94 -2.03 -14.80 6.59
CA ALA A 94 -1.67 -16.02 7.32
C ALA A 94 -0.34 -16.58 6.82
#